data_34f3e47a0cb31c8792274bbf63ec321e
#
_entry.id   34f3e47a0cb31c8792274bbf63ec321e
#
_cell.length_a   1.000
_cell.length_b   1.000
_cell.length_c   1.000
_cell.angle_alpha   90.00
_cell.angle_beta   90.00
_cell.angle_gamma   90.00
#
_symmetry.space_group_name_H-M   'P 1'
#
loop_
_entity.id
_entity.type
_entity.pdbx_description
1 polymer ?
#
loop_
_entity_poly.entity_id
_entity_poly.type
_entity_poly.pdbx_seq_one_letter_code
_entity_poly.pdbx_strand_id
1 'polypeptide(L)'
;MEQTMLNEILDHFFDLALISAFALSSLYFIITLIALTTRSMHLKNPTSTNQEALPYVTVQIPTYNELAALNCAQRALQFDYPADRLQIIIGDDSNQQEVSVAIDAFAEEHPRIEISRRGGNSGYKPGNLNAMLPLSKGEYLLILDSDFLPKKDFLRRIVEPVVKDPSLSG
;
A
#
# COMPACT_ATOMS: atom_id res chain seq x y z
N MET A 1 39.75 44.64 -1.15
CA MET A 1 40.41 43.33 -1.04
C MET A 1 39.51 42.30 -0.38
N GLU A 2 38.95 42.57 0.79
CA GLU A 2 38.09 41.64 1.53
C GLU A 2 36.76 41.31 0.80
N GLN A 3 36.14 42.30 0.19
CA GLN A 3 34.86 42.15 -0.55
C GLN A 3 35.02 41.38 -1.87
N THR A 4 36.20 41.48 -2.51
CA THR A 4 36.51 40.71 -3.73
C THR A 4 36.70 39.23 -3.41
N MET A 5 37.39 38.92 -2.31
CA MET A 5 37.60 37.56 -1.84
C MET A 5 36.30 36.88 -1.38
N LEU A 6 35.38 37.65 -0.75
CA LEU A 6 34.06 37.14 -0.38
C LEU A 6 33.23 36.77 -1.60
N ASN A 7 33.26 37.62 -2.64
CA ASN A 7 32.54 37.34 -3.88
C ASN A 7 33.07 36.11 -4.60
N GLU A 8 34.38 35.94 -4.67
CA GLU A 8 35.00 34.73 -5.24
C GLU A 8 34.59 33.45 -4.51
N ILE A 9 34.57 33.49 -3.16
CA ILE A 9 34.08 32.35 -2.36
C ILE A 9 32.62 32.04 -2.64
N LEU A 10 31.76 33.05 -2.72
CA LEU A 10 30.35 32.87 -3.02
C LEU A 10 30.12 32.31 -4.42
N ASP A 11 30.90 32.78 -5.43
CA ASP A 11 30.80 32.27 -6.80
C ASP A 11 31.20 30.77 -6.86
N HIS A 12 32.30 30.39 -6.21
CA HIS A 12 32.71 28.98 -6.13
C HIS A 12 31.66 28.11 -5.40
N PHE A 13 31.08 28.63 -4.33
CA PHE A 13 30.02 27.91 -3.61
C PHE A 13 28.79 27.74 -4.48
N PHE A 14 28.43 28.78 -5.22
CA PHE A 14 27.30 28.74 -6.16
C PHE A 14 27.54 27.74 -7.29
N ASP A 15 28.71 27.75 -7.90
CA ASP A 15 29.11 26.82 -8.95
C ASP A 15 29.06 25.36 -8.46
N LEU A 16 29.60 25.12 -7.25
CA LEU A 16 29.57 23.79 -6.63
C LEU A 16 28.12 23.32 -6.40
N ALA A 17 27.23 24.22 -5.94
CA ALA A 17 25.83 23.92 -5.73
C ALA A 17 25.10 23.59 -7.05
N LEU A 18 25.39 24.34 -8.10
CA LEU A 18 24.82 24.09 -9.44
C LEU A 18 25.30 22.75 -10.02
N ILE A 19 26.59 22.46 -9.93
CA ILE A 19 27.16 21.17 -10.38
C ILE A 19 26.51 20.00 -9.61
N SER A 20 26.38 20.15 -8.30
CA SER A 20 25.76 19.11 -7.45
C SER A 20 24.29 18.88 -7.82
N ALA A 21 23.53 19.95 -8.02
CA ALA A 21 22.13 19.88 -8.43
C ALA A 21 21.97 19.22 -9.81
N PHE A 22 22.83 19.56 -10.75
CA PHE A 22 22.84 18.97 -12.09
C PHE A 22 23.19 17.47 -12.04
N ALA A 23 24.19 17.09 -11.26
CA ALA A 23 24.59 15.70 -11.09
C ALA A 23 23.46 14.85 -10.48
N LEU A 24 22.79 15.35 -9.43
CA LEU A 24 21.66 14.68 -8.80
C LEU A 24 20.47 14.55 -9.76
N SER A 25 20.17 15.60 -10.51
CA SER A 25 19.08 15.58 -11.50
C SER A 25 19.36 14.58 -12.63
N SER A 26 20.59 14.51 -13.09
CA SER A 26 21.03 13.56 -14.11
C SER A 26 20.95 12.12 -13.61
N LEU A 27 21.39 11.87 -12.38
CA LEU A 27 21.27 10.56 -11.74
C LEU A 27 19.81 10.12 -11.62
N TYR A 28 18.96 11.01 -11.14
CA TYR A 28 17.50 10.74 -11.04
C TYR A 28 16.89 10.42 -12.39
N PHE A 29 17.25 11.19 -13.43
CA PHE A 29 16.78 10.95 -14.80
C PHE A 29 17.20 9.58 -15.32
N ILE A 30 18.48 9.18 -15.10
CA ILE A 30 19.00 7.87 -15.51
C ILE A 30 18.23 6.73 -14.78
N ILE A 31 18.04 6.85 -13.46
CA ILE A 31 17.31 5.85 -12.68
C ILE A 31 15.86 5.73 -13.19
N THR A 32 15.23 6.86 -13.49
CA THR A 32 13.86 6.87 -14.03
C THR A 32 13.80 6.19 -15.40
N LEU A 33 14.77 6.46 -16.27
CA LEU A 33 14.84 5.83 -17.59
C LEU A 33 15.04 4.31 -17.49
N ILE A 34 15.93 3.86 -16.60
CA ILE A 34 16.14 2.44 -16.31
C ILE A 34 14.85 1.82 -15.78
N ALA A 35 14.19 2.46 -14.83
CA ALA A 35 12.93 1.95 -14.26
C ALA A 35 11.82 1.83 -15.31
N LEU A 36 11.71 2.78 -16.24
CA LEU A 36 10.75 2.73 -17.33
C LEU A 36 11.04 1.58 -18.33
N THR A 37 12.31 1.35 -18.65
CA THR A 37 12.69 0.28 -19.57
C THR A 37 12.55 -1.10 -18.93
N THR A 38 12.92 -1.27 -17.66
CA THR A 38 12.78 -2.54 -16.93
C THR A 38 11.33 -2.86 -16.59
N ARG A 39 10.48 -1.86 -16.31
CA ARG A 39 9.04 -2.06 -16.06
C ARG A 39 8.34 -2.78 -17.23
N SER A 40 8.73 -2.50 -18.46
CA SER A 40 8.15 -3.15 -19.65
C SER A 40 8.48 -4.64 -19.74
N MET A 41 9.59 -5.09 -19.14
CA MET A 41 10.01 -6.49 -19.20
C MET A 41 9.34 -7.40 -18.15
N HIS A 42 8.80 -6.82 -17.06
CA HIS A 42 8.24 -7.59 -15.93
C HIS A 42 6.70 -7.71 -15.94
N LEU A 43 6.02 -7.05 -16.86
CA LEU A 43 4.56 -7.17 -17.02
C LEU A 43 4.20 -8.42 -17.84
N LYS A 44 4.68 -9.60 -17.43
CA LYS A 44 4.05 -10.84 -17.90
C LYS A 44 2.66 -10.91 -17.29
N ASN A 45 1.64 -11.03 -18.15
CA ASN A 45 0.28 -11.32 -17.70
C ASN A 45 0.30 -12.53 -16.76
N PRO A 46 -0.48 -12.50 -15.65
CA PRO A 46 -0.58 -13.64 -14.76
C PRO A 46 -0.92 -14.88 -15.58
N THR A 47 -0.04 -15.86 -15.53
CA THR A 47 -0.32 -17.18 -16.11
C THR A 47 -1.40 -17.79 -15.21
N SER A 48 -2.50 -18.28 -15.81
CA SER A 48 -3.58 -18.95 -15.10
C SER A 48 -3.02 -19.98 -14.09
N THR A 49 -2.85 -19.55 -12.85
CA THR A 49 -2.55 -20.46 -11.74
C THR A 49 -3.86 -21.13 -11.36
N ASN A 50 -3.83 -22.46 -11.14
CA ASN A 50 -5.02 -23.20 -10.71
C ASN A 50 -5.61 -22.52 -9.46
N GLN A 51 -6.89 -22.16 -9.47
CA GLN A 51 -7.55 -21.45 -8.38
C GLN A 51 -7.45 -22.20 -7.03
N GLU A 52 -7.38 -23.53 -7.08
CA GLU A 52 -7.23 -24.39 -5.90
C GLU A 52 -5.87 -24.25 -5.21
N ALA A 53 -4.85 -23.73 -5.89
CA ALA A 53 -3.49 -23.57 -5.36
C ALA A 53 -3.26 -22.18 -4.74
N LEU A 54 -4.26 -21.27 -4.76
CA LEU A 54 -4.11 -19.95 -4.19
C LEU A 54 -4.23 -19.99 -2.66
N PRO A 55 -3.34 -19.32 -1.90
CA PRO A 55 -3.37 -19.29 -0.44
C PRO A 55 -4.54 -18.48 0.10
N TYR A 56 -4.86 -18.64 1.37
CA TYR A 56 -5.80 -17.78 2.08
C TYR A 56 -5.15 -16.44 2.42
N VAL A 57 -5.76 -15.35 2.02
CA VAL A 57 -5.22 -13.99 2.24
C VAL A 57 -6.17 -13.18 3.09
N THR A 58 -5.63 -12.50 4.10
CA THR A 58 -6.34 -11.46 4.84
C THR A 58 -5.90 -10.09 4.35
N VAL A 59 -6.84 -9.27 3.90
CA VAL A 59 -6.64 -7.85 3.59
C VAL A 59 -6.97 -7.04 4.83
N GLN A 60 -6.01 -6.25 5.31
CA GLN A 60 -6.19 -5.32 6.41
C GLN A 60 -6.22 -3.88 5.88
N ILE A 61 -7.25 -3.13 6.24
CA ILE A 61 -7.46 -1.73 5.85
C ILE A 61 -7.57 -0.88 7.11
N PRO A 62 -6.44 -0.41 7.68
CA PRO A 62 -6.48 0.47 8.84
C PRO A 62 -7.00 1.86 8.44
N THR A 63 -7.94 2.40 9.20
CA THR A 63 -8.50 3.74 8.97
C THR A 63 -8.64 4.54 10.26
N TYR A 64 -8.59 5.88 10.12
CA TYR A 64 -8.86 6.84 11.18
C TYR A 64 -9.53 8.08 10.59
N ASN A 65 -10.84 8.23 10.83
CA ASN A 65 -11.65 9.37 10.35
C ASN A 65 -11.66 9.53 8.80
N GLU A 66 -11.51 8.44 8.05
CA GLU A 66 -11.40 8.48 6.60
C GLU A 66 -12.46 7.56 5.93
N LEU A 67 -13.45 8.15 5.26
CA LEU A 67 -14.42 7.43 4.45
C LEU A 67 -13.82 6.78 3.20
N ALA A 68 -12.60 7.17 2.81
CA ALA A 68 -11.87 6.57 1.69
C ALA A 68 -11.68 5.06 1.87
N ALA A 69 -11.62 4.56 3.13
CA ALA A 69 -11.55 3.15 3.46
C ALA A 69 -12.70 2.33 2.84
N LEU A 70 -13.89 2.91 2.70
CA LEU A 70 -15.04 2.24 2.07
C LEU A 70 -14.79 1.97 0.58
N ASN A 71 -14.18 2.93 -0.12
CA ASN A 71 -13.81 2.75 -1.53
C ASN A 71 -12.69 1.70 -1.68
N CYS A 72 -11.71 1.69 -0.80
CA CYS A 72 -10.66 0.67 -0.76
C CYS A 72 -11.27 -0.73 -0.54
N ALA A 73 -12.13 -0.88 0.46
CA ALA A 73 -12.82 -2.13 0.78
C ALA A 73 -13.74 -2.60 -0.38
N GLN A 74 -14.47 -1.68 -1.01
CA GLN A 74 -15.29 -1.96 -2.20
C GLN A 74 -14.44 -2.50 -3.37
N ARG A 75 -13.22 -1.98 -3.55
CA ARG A 75 -12.29 -2.50 -4.55
C ARG A 75 -11.73 -3.86 -4.17
N ALA A 76 -11.43 -4.08 -2.88
CA ALA A 76 -10.96 -5.37 -2.38
C ALA A 76 -12.02 -6.48 -2.54
N LEU A 77 -13.30 -6.16 -2.33
CA LEU A 77 -14.43 -7.08 -2.60
C LEU A 77 -14.51 -7.54 -4.06
N GLN A 78 -13.95 -6.74 -4.99
CA GLN A 78 -13.96 -7.01 -6.43
C GLN A 78 -12.69 -7.72 -6.92
N PHE A 79 -11.80 -8.13 -6.04
CA PHE A 79 -10.58 -8.85 -6.46
C PHE A 79 -10.93 -10.13 -7.23
N ASP A 80 -10.17 -10.36 -8.30
CA ASP A 80 -10.16 -11.63 -9.02
C ASP A 80 -9.44 -12.69 -8.18
N TYR A 81 -10.12 -13.10 -7.09
CA TYR A 81 -9.61 -14.05 -6.09
C TYR A 81 -10.77 -14.88 -5.53
N PRO A 82 -10.56 -16.17 -5.21
CA PRO A 82 -11.61 -17.00 -4.62
C PRO A 82 -12.17 -16.38 -3.34
N ALA A 83 -13.50 -16.24 -3.27
CA ALA A 83 -14.15 -15.56 -2.16
C ALA A 83 -13.99 -16.31 -0.81
N ASP A 84 -13.84 -17.62 -0.87
CA ASP A 84 -13.59 -18.51 0.27
C ASP A 84 -12.14 -18.49 0.76
N ARG A 85 -11.24 -17.81 0.02
CA ARG A 85 -9.83 -17.63 0.35
C ARG A 85 -9.43 -16.18 0.55
N LEU A 86 -10.41 -15.31 0.77
CA LEU A 86 -10.23 -13.88 0.95
C LEU A 86 -11.00 -13.39 2.15
N GLN A 87 -10.30 -12.90 3.16
CA GLN A 87 -10.85 -12.15 4.28
C GLN A 87 -10.51 -10.67 4.12
N ILE A 88 -11.45 -9.78 4.46
CA ILE A 88 -11.23 -8.33 4.42
C ILE A 88 -11.63 -7.76 5.78
N ILE A 89 -10.69 -7.08 6.44
CA ILE A 89 -10.89 -6.48 7.75
C ILE A 89 -10.66 -4.97 7.63
N ILE A 90 -11.63 -4.18 8.04
CA ILE A 90 -11.47 -2.73 8.25
C ILE A 90 -11.13 -2.51 9.72
N GLY A 91 -9.96 -1.94 9.98
CA GLY A 91 -9.56 -1.52 11.32
C GLY A 91 -10.02 -0.08 11.56
N ASP A 92 -11.12 0.12 12.29
CA ASP A 92 -11.71 1.43 12.54
C ASP A 92 -11.27 1.98 13.90
N ASP A 93 -10.34 2.93 13.87
CA ASP A 93 -9.90 3.71 15.03
C ASP A 93 -10.53 5.10 15.09
N SER A 94 -11.56 5.36 14.27
CA SER A 94 -12.18 6.69 14.15
C SER A 94 -12.76 7.18 15.48
N ASN A 95 -12.63 8.47 15.73
CA ASN A 95 -13.30 9.18 16.82
C ASN A 95 -14.50 10.02 16.34
N GLN A 96 -14.70 10.10 15.03
CA GLN A 96 -15.88 10.71 14.39
C GLN A 96 -16.95 9.63 14.24
N GLN A 97 -18.06 9.80 14.95
CA GLN A 97 -19.13 8.80 14.99
C GLN A 97 -19.77 8.57 13.62
N GLU A 98 -19.89 9.61 12.81
CA GLU A 98 -20.43 9.52 11.46
C GLU A 98 -19.60 8.59 10.54
N VAL A 99 -18.26 8.56 10.72
CA VAL A 99 -17.39 7.67 9.95
C VAL A 99 -17.62 6.23 10.39
N SER A 100 -17.64 5.96 11.69
CA SER A 100 -17.87 4.62 12.22
C SER A 100 -19.26 4.08 11.83
N VAL A 101 -20.29 4.94 11.86
CA VAL A 101 -21.66 4.56 11.40
C VAL A 101 -21.66 4.22 9.91
N ALA A 102 -20.95 4.98 9.08
CA ALA A 102 -20.84 4.67 7.65
C ALA A 102 -20.11 3.34 7.39
N ILE A 103 -19.07 3.03 8.19
CA ILE A 103 -18.35 1.75 8.11
C ILE A 103 -19.28 0.59 8.54
N ASP A 104 -20.08 0.77 9.61
CA ASP A 104 -21.05 -0.24 10.06
C ASP A 104 -22.09 -0.51 8.98
N ALA A 105 -22.71 0.53 8.41
CA ALA A 105 -23.67 0.39 7.33
C ALA A 105 -23.09 -0.33 6.10
N PHE A 106 -21.83 0.00 5.76
CA PHE A 106 -21.15 -0.67 4.66
C PHE A 106 -20.92 -2.16 4.93
N ALA A 107 -20.56 -2.54 6.15
CA ALA A 107 -20.33 -3.92 6.53
C ALA A 107 -21.66 -4.72 6.58
N GLU A 108 -22.76 -4.09 6.99
CA GLU A 108 -24.10 -4.68 6.93
C GLU A 108 -24.53 -5.03 5.49
N GLU A 109 -24.22 -4.14 4.53
CA GLU A 109 -24.47 -4.38 3.10
C GLU A 109 -23.51 -5.42 2.49
N HIS A 110 -22.35 -5.62 3.11
CA HIS A 110 -21.28 -6.48 2.61
C HIS A 110 -20.78 -7.49 3.66
N PRO A 111 -21.46 -8.63 3.84
CA PRO A 111 -21.17 -9.62 4.89
C PRO A 111 -19.75 -10.22 4.88
N ARG A 112 -18.97 -10.00 3.81
CA ARG A 112 -17.55 -10.40 3.73
C ARG A 112 -16.59 -9.39 4.37
N ILE A 113 -17.11 -8.24 4.83
CA ILE A 113 -16.32 -7.23 5.53
C ILE A 113 -16.42 -7.50 7.03
N GLU A 114 -15.28 -7.70 7.67
CA GLU A 114 -15.14 -7.75 9.11
C GLU A 114 -14.65 -6.38 9.63
N ILE A 115 -15.12 -5.95 10.79
CA ILE A 115 -14.68 -4.70 11.43
C ILE A 115 -13.90 -5.04 12.69
N SER A 116 -12.71 -4.44 12.82
CA SER A 116 -11.93 -4.42 14.05
C SER A 116 -12.02 -3.03 14.68
N ARG A 117 -12.51 -2.94 15.91
CA ARG A 117 -12.65 -1.67 16.63
C ARG A 117 -12.13 -1.83 18.05
N ARG A 118 -11.16 -1.01 18.45
CA ARG A 118 -10.49 -1.11 19.75
C ARG A 118 -10.76 0.07 20.70
N GLY A 119 -11.65 0.99 20.31
CA GLY A 119 -12.08 2.11 21.13
C GLY A 119 -11.05 3.25 21.26
N GLY A 120 -10.13 3.37 20.31
CA GLY A 120 -9.15 4.46 20.29
C GLY A 120 -8.00 4.19 19.31
N ASN A 121 -7.13 5.20 19.10
CA ASN A 121 -6.03 5.13 18.13
C ASN A 121 -4.63 5.01 18.78
N SER A 122 -4.53 4.43 19.97
CA SER A 122 -3.25 4.22 20.66
C SER A 122 -2.27 3.44 19.78
N GLY A 123 -1.05 3.96 19.61
CA GLY A 123 -0.05 3.39 18.69
C GLY A 123 -0.37 3.62 17.21
N TYR A 124 -1.37 4.45 16.89
CA TYR A 124 -1.74 4.84 15.52
C TYR A 124 -1.92 3.63 14.58
N LYS A 125 -1.53 3.75 13.31
CA LYS A 125 -1.62 2.68 12.30
C LYS A 125 -0.98 1.36 12.74
N PRO A 126 0.26 1.32 13.30
CA PRO A 126 0.82 0.07 13.83
C PRO A 126 -0.04 -0.59 14.90
N GLY A 127 -0.60 0.21 15.82
CA GLY A 127 -1.51 -0.31 16.85
C GLY A 127 -2.80 -0.89 16.27
N ASN A 128 -3.36 -0.25 15.24
CA ASN A 128 -4.54 -0.72 14.51
C ASN A 128 -4.25 -2.07 13.81
N LEU A 129 -3.15 -2.15 13.07
CA LEU A 129 -2.71 -3.39 12.40
C LEU A 129 -2.51 -4.53 13.40
N ASN A 130 -1.86 -4.27 14.54
CA ASN A 130 -1.68 -5.27 15.59
C ASN A 130 -3.01 -5.77 16.18
N ALA A 131 -4.03 -4.90 16.29
CA ALA A 131 -5.35 -5.30 16.76
C ALA A 131 -6.08 -6.22 15.78
N MET A 132 -5.82 -6.08 14.48
CA MET A 132 -6.39 -6.93 13.45
C MET A 132 -5.69 -8.29 13.33
N LEU A 133 -4.42 -8.43 13.78
CA LEU A 133 -3.66 -9.66 13.65
C LEU A 133 -4.37 -10.89 14.25
N PRO A 134 -4.91 -10.86 15.49
CA PRO A 134 -5.61 -12.00 16.06
C PRO A 134 -6.88 -12.42 15.32
N LEU A 135 -7.46 -11.50 14.53
CA LEU A 135 -8.65 -11.74 13.72
C LEU A 135 -8.30 -12.29 12.34
N SER A 136 -7.04 -12.14 11.91
CA SER A 136 -6.58 -12.52 10.59
C SER A 136 -6.43 -14.04 10.47
N LYS A 137 -7.08 -14.62 9.45
CA LYS A 137 -7.13 -16.07 9.18
C LYS A 137 -6.22 -16.46 8.00
N GLY A 138 -5.74 -15.48 7.24
CA GLY A 138 -4.94 -15.71 6.03
C GLY A 138 -3.52 -16.18 6.34
N GLU A 139 -3.00 -17.02 5.48
CA GLU A 139 -1.58 -17.39 5.44
C GLU A 139 -0.69 -16.19 5.11
N TYR A 140 -1.27 -15.26 4.34
CA TYR A 140 -0.63 -13.99 3.96
C TYR A 140 -1.49 -12.81 4.39
N LEU A 141 -0.82 -11.74 4.77
CA LEU A 141 -1.45 -10.46 5.09
C LEU A 141 -1.14 -9.45 3.97
N LEU A 142 -2.20 -8.84 3.44
CA LEU A 142 -2.11 -7.70 2.54
C LEU A 142 -2.59 -6.46 3.29
N ILE A 143 -1.70 -5.50 3.49
CA ILE A 143 -2.05 -4.22 4.11
C ILE A 143 -2.29 -3.21 2.98
N LEU A 144 -3.47 -2.60 2.99
CA LEU A 144 -3.84 -1.52 2.07
C LEU A 144 -4.07 -0.24 2.84
N ASP A 145 -3.54 0.87 2.35
CA ASP A 145 -3.89 2.18 2.86
C ASP A 145 -5.36 2.51 2.53
N SER A 146 -6.02 3.23 3.42
CA SER A 146 -7.46 3.56 3.31
C SER A 146 -7.82 4.28 2.01
N ASP A 147 -6.90 5.06 1.45
CA ASP A 147 -7.06 5.82 0.21
C ASP A 147 -6.58 5.06 -1.05
N PHE A 148 -6.05 3.85 -0.89
CA PHE A 148 -5.58 3.06 -2.03
C PHE A 148 -6.74 2.45 -2.82
N LEU A 149 -6.69 2.55 -4.14
CA LEU A 149 -7.71 2.01 -5.06
C LEU A 149 -7.12 0.90 -5.93
N PRO A 150 -7.06 -0.34 -5.41
CA PRO A 150 -6.48 -1.46 -6.15
C PRO A 150 -7.32 -1.83 -7.39
N LYS A 151 -6.65 -2.36 -8.41
CA LYS A 151 -7.30 -2.99 -9.57
C LYS A 151 -7.76 -4.39 -9.20
N LYS A 152 -8.72 -4.94 -9.96
CA LYS A 152 -9.29 -6.29 -9.72
C LYS A 152 -8.23 -7.40 -9.72
N ASP A 153 -7.21 -7.29 -10.58
CA ASP A 153 -6.13 -8.26 -10.72
C ASP A 153 -4.98 -8.05 -9.72
N PHE A 154 -5.05 -7.01 -8.88
CA PHE A 154 -3.95 -6.59 -8.00
C PHE A 154 -3.51 -7.73 -7.07
N LEU A 155 -4.45 -8.32 -6.31
CA LEU A 155 -4.13 -9.36 -5.33
C LEU A 155 -3.51 -10.59 -6.02
N ARG A 156 -4.09 -11.04 -7.13
CA ARG A 156 -3.57 -12.18 -7.89
C ARG A 156 -2.15 -11.94 -8.36
N ARG A 157 -1.85 -10.75 -8.86
CA ARG A 157 -0.52 -10.38 -9.38
C ARG A 157 0.57 -10.37 -8.33
N ILE A 158 0.25 -10.08 -7.08
CA ILE A 158 1.25 -10.10 -6.00
C ILE A 158 1.38 -11.49 -5.36
N VAL A 159 0.30 -12.27 -5.32
CA VAL A 159 0.30 -13.61 -4.70
C VAL A 159 0.90 -14.68 -5.61
N GLU A 160 0.59 -14.67 -6.90
CA GLU A 160 1.09 -15.72 -7.83
C GLU A 160 2.61 -15.88 -7.86
N PRO A 161 3.44 -14.81 -7.86
CA PRO A 161 4.88 -14.95 -7.77
C PRO A 161 5.34 -15.62 -6.47
N VAL A 162 4.71 -15.26 -5.34
CA VAL A 162 5.05 -15.79 -4.01
C VAL A 162 4.71 -17.27 -3.90
N VAL A 163 3.58 -17.70 -4.47
CA VAL A 163 3.23 -19.14 -4.53
C VAL A 163 4.22 -19.94 -5.37
N LYS A 164 4.74 -19.35 -6.44
CA LYS A 164 5.73 -19.99 -7.33
C LYS A 164 7.13 -20.04 -6.71
N ASP A 165 7.46 -19.07 -5.90
CA ASP A 165 8.73 -18.95 -5.20
C ASP A 165 8.50 -18.46 -3.76
N PRO A 166 8.32 -19.38 -2.80
CA PRO A 166 8.08 -19.02 -1.40
C PRO A 166 9.21 -18.21 -0.75
N SER A 167 10.41 -18.17 -1.33
CA SER A 167 11.50 -17.34 -0.84
C SER A 167 11.24 -15.83 -0.97
N LEU A 168 10.23 -15.45 -1.77
CA LEU A 168 9.79 -14.06 -1.94
C LEU A 168 8.82 -13.58 -0.84
N SER A 169 8.33 -14.49 0.01
CA SER A 169 7.53 -14.13 1.18
C SER A 169 8.47 -13.66 2.30
N GLY A 170 8.39 -12.38 2.68
CA GLY A 170 9.13 -11.81 3.80
C GLY A 170 8.63 -12.29 5.15
#